data_4b26360c1d3d97f49dda888f4448d637
#
_entry.id   4b26360c1d3d97f49dda888f4448d637
#
_cell.length_a   1.000
_cell.length_b   1.000
_cell.length_c   1.000
_cell.angle_alpha   90.00
_cell.angle_beta   90.00
_cell.angle_gamma   90.00
#
_symmetry.space_group_name_H-M   'P 1'
#
loop_
_entity.id
_entity.type
_entity.pdbx_description
1 polymer ?
#
loop_
_entity_poly.entity_id
_entity_poly.type
_entity_poly.pdbx_seq_one_letter_code
_entity_poly.pdbx_strand_id
1 'polypeptide(L)'
;MRRYLAAGYALLIIYASLSPFTNWQEQGLAFSAVLTSPLAQTYSWFDAISNLLAYFPLGLLLGMSLRTRLGGIWSVLIATVLGLFLSGLMEYLQMYLPNRTSSNMDLMTNGMGTFVGALIAISIVPRAWFSWLTYWHSQLFRRGHDVDFGLALVFLWMFGQSNPSLPMLGNVFITHLVQQPFAPLAQDPFNWLESIAVSLNFLMLGGLFLTLLRSRRHAVVALMMTLCSIALIKFITAAMLLKSWALLLWLNGEALLGIAIGILFLMGLGTISRTKLNLPVATVTTVYLILTNFILDDVAPSAAMPLYQWRYGHLLNYNGLSDTISLIFPLLLLFYLWRRAQYSAESV
;
A
#
# COMPACT_ATOMS: atom_id res chain seq x y z
N MET A 1 -15.79 2.16 6.11
CA MET A 1 -14.44 1.60 6.14
C MET A 1 -14.30 0.30 5.34
N ARG A 2 -14.93 -0.83 5.71
CA ARG A 2 -14.72 -2.15 5.05
C ARG A 2 -14.89 -2.14 3.54
N ARG A 3 -15.88 -1.42 3.00
CA ARG A 3 -16.12 -1.31 1.55
C ARG A 3 -15.02 -0.53 0.85
N TYR A 4 -14.56 0.57 1.45
CA TYR A 4 -13.46 1.36 0.90
C TYR A 4 -12.15 0.55 0.89
N LEU A 5 -11.89 -0.24 1.95
CA LEU A 5 -10.75 -1.14 1.99
C LEU A 5 -10.87 -2.26 0.96
N ALA A 6 -12.05 -2.87 0.79
CA ALA A 6 -12.25 -3.90 -0.22
C ALA A 6 -12.07 -3.35 -1.65
N ALA A 7 -12.65 -2.17 -1.94
CA ALA A 7 -12.47 -1.50 -3.23
C ALA A 7 -11.02 -1.09 -3.48
N GLY A 8 -10.36 -0.47 -2.49
CA GLY A 8 -8.94 -0.10 -2.58
C GLY A 8 -8.05 -1.31 -2.80
N TYR A 9 -8.31 -2.42 -2.10
CA TYR A 9 -7.54 -3.66 -2.28
C TYR A 9 -7.79 -4.30 -3.64
N ALA A 10 -9.01 -4.26 -4.17
CA ALA A 10 -9.30 -4.71 -5.54
C ALA A 10 -8.54 -3.87 -6.57
N LEU A 11 -8.46 -2.54 -6.39
CA LEU A 11 -7.65 -1.66 -7.25
C LEU A 11 -6.16 -1.99 -7.17
N LEU A 12 -5.64 -2.35 -5.99
CA LEU A 12 -4.26 -2.80 -5.84
C LEU A 12 -3.99 -4.10 -6.60
N ILE A 13 -4.93 -5.06 -6.56
CA ILE A 13 -4.84 -6.29 -7.36
C ILE A 13 -4.81 -5.95 -8.85
N ILE A 14 -5.73 -5.11 -9.33
CA ILE A 14 -5.78 -4.68 -10.73
C ILE A 14 -4.44 -4.06 -11.14
N TYR A 15 -3.92 -3.15 -10.34
CA TYR A 15 -2.63 -2.53 -10.61
C TYR A 15 -1.50 -3.57 -10.66
N ALA A 16 -1.37 -4.42 -9.64
CA ALA A 16 -0.32 -5.44 -9.56
C ALA A 16 -0.39 -6.44 -10.72
N SER A 17 -1.60 -6.75 -11.18
CA SER A 17 -1.82 -7.71 -12.27
C SER A 17 -1.49 -7.13 -13.64
N LEU A 18 -1.77 -5.84 -13.87
CA LEU A 18 -1.70 -5.23 -15.21
C LEU A 18 -0.54 -4.24 -15.40
N SER A 19 0.17 -3.85 -14.32
CA SER A 19 1.34 -2.96 -14.42
C SER A 19 2.42 -3.58 -15.33
N PRO A 20 3.09 -2.79 -16.18
CA PRO A 20 3.14 -1.32 -16.28
C PRO A 20 2.08 -0.68 -17.20
N PHE A 21 1.02 -1.36 -17.59
CA PHE A 21 -0.06 -0.88 -18.47
C PHE A 21 0.40 -0.45 -19.88
N THR A 22 1.54 -0.94 -20.32
CA THR A 22 2.16 -0.60 -21.61
C THR A 22 2.28 -1.85 -22.49
N ASN A 23 2.51 -1.64 -23.78
CA ASN A 23 2.76 -2.71 -24.77
C ASN A 23 1.59 -3.69 -24.92
N TRP A 24 0.37 -3.20 -24.85
CA TRP A 24 -0.83 -4.01 -25.10
C TRP A 24 -0.83 -4.46 -26.57
N GLN A 25 -0.88 -5.78 -26.78
CA GLN A 25 -0.93 -6.36 -28.14
C GLN A 25 -1.70 -7.68 -28.14
N GLU A 26 -2.39 -7.96 -29.21
CA GLU A 26 -3.10 -9.20 -29.40
C GLU A 26 -2.10 -10.35 -29.63
N GLN A 27 -2.20 -11.42 -28.81
CA GLN A 27 -1.29 -12.56 -28.89
C GLN A 27 -1.91 -13.78 -29.62
N GLY A 28 -3.11 -13.62 -30.19
CA GLY A 28 -3.81 -14.67 -30.94
C GLY A 28 -4.30 -15.84 -30.10
N LEU A 29 -4.35 -15.69 -28.75
CA LEU A 29 -4.85 -16.71 -27.84
C LEU A 29 -6.36 -16.52 -27.59
N ALA A 30 -7.12 -17.60 -27.58
CA ALA A 30 -8.53 -17.56 -27.15
C ALA A 30 -8.59 -17.80 -25.63
N PHE A 31 -9.39 -16.99 -24.92
CA PHE A 31 -9.55 -17.16 -23.45
C PHE A 31 -10.10 -18.54 -23.06
N SER A 32 -10.96 -19.12 -23.90
CA SER A 32 -11.41 -20.51 -23.71
C SER A 32 -10.28 -21.53 -23.74
N ALA A 33 -9.24 -21.30 -24.55
CA ALA A 33 -8.08 -22.19 -24.60
C ALA A 33 -7.26 -22.10 -23.30
N VAL A 34 -7.15 -20.92 -22.69
CA VAL A 34 -6.51 -20.75 -21.36
C VAL A 34 -7.27 -21.52 -20.29
N LEU A 35 -8.61 -21.42 -20.27
CA LEU A 35 -9.44 -22.11 -19.27
C LEU A 35 -9.41 -23.63 -19.39
N THR A 36 -9.29 -24.16 -20.60
CA THR A 36 -9.28 -25.61 -20.89
C THR A 36 -7.89 -26.22 -21.02
N SER A 37 -6.85 -25.40 -20.89
CA SER A 37 -5.47 -25.90 -20.95
C SER A 37 -5.20 -26.91 -19.84
N PRO A 38 -4.35 -27.95 -20.08
CA PRO A 38 -3.91 -28.84 -19.01
C PRO A 38 -3.29 -28.02 -17.89
N LEU A 39 -3.53 -28.41 -16.64
CA LEU A 39 -2.89 -27.79 -15.49
C LEU A 39 -1.38 -27.77 -15.69
N ALA A 40 -0.78 -26.60 -15.75
CA ALA A 40 0.60 -26.45 -16.20
C ALA A 40 1.55 -27.16 -15.24
N GLN A 41 2.32 -28.12 -15.74
CA GLN A 41 3.34 -28.84 -14.97
C GLN A 41 4.50 -27.92 -14.49
N THR A 42 4.60 -26.73 -15.08
CA THR A 42 5.61 -25.72 -14.76
C THR A 42 5.15 -24.71 -13.69
N TYR A 43 3.94 -24.87 -13.17
CA TYR A 43 3.39 -23.96 -12.14
C TYR A 43 4.09 -24.21 -10.80
N SER A 44 4.73 -23.17 -10.24
CA SER A 44 5.49 -23.33 -9.01
C SER A 44 4.59 -23.24 -7.77
N TRP A 45 4.95 -23.93 -6.70
CA TRP A 45 4.30 -23.78 -5.39
C TRP A 45 4.35 -22.34 -4.89
N PHE A 46 5.38 -21.60 -5.26
CA PHE A 46 5.52 -20.20 -4.92
C PHE A 46 4.44 -19.36 -5.58
N ASP A 47 4.14 -19.58 -6.87
CA ASP A 47 3.09 -18.86 -7.59
C ASP A 47 1.71 -19.19 -6.99
N ALA A 48 1.45 -20.47 -6.70
CA ALA A 48 0.21 -20.89 -6.06
C ALA A 48 -0.02 -20.22 -4.71
N ILE A 49 0.98 -20.21 -3.85
CA ILE A 49 0.90 -19.61 -2.51
C ILE A 49 0.80 -18.09 -2.61
N SER A 50 1.55 -17.46 -3.50
CA SER A 50 1.53 -16.00 -3.70
C SER A 50 0.16 -15.53 -4.16
N ASN A 51 -0.46 -16.21 -5.12
CA ASN A 51 -1.79 -15.89 -5.62
C ASN A 51 -2.87 -16.09 -4.56
N LEU A 52 -2.80 -17.22 -3.84
CA LEU A 52 -3.71 -17.48 -2.72
C LEU A 52 -3.61 -16.39 -1.65
N LEU A 53 -2.39 -16.03 -1.26
CA LEU A 53 -2.15 -14.98 -0.25
C LEU A 53 -2.56 -13.60 -0.76
N ALA A 54 -2.39 -13.30 -2.05
CA ALA A 54 -2.79 -12.03 -2.64
C ALA A 54 -4.33 -11.84 -2.65
N TYR A 55 -5.09 -12.91 -2.87
CA TYR A 55 -6.56 -12.84 -2.91
C TYR A 55 -7.24 -13.12 -1.55
N PHE A 56 -6.52 -13.67 -0.59
CA PHE A 56 -7.03 -13.91 0.77
C PHE A 56 -7.54 -12.63 1.47
N PRO A 57 -6.81 -11.48 1.48
CA PRO A 57 -7.32 -10.25 2.09
C PRO A 57 -8.56 -9.71 1.36
N LEU A 58 -8.64 -9.87 0.04
CA LEU A 58 -9.84 -9.48 -0.72
C LEU A 58 -11.06 -10.26 -0.22
N GLY A 59 -10.94 -11.58 -0.11
CA GLY A 59 -12.00 -12.46 0.41
C GLY A 59 -12.41 -12.08 1.83
N LEU A 60 -11.44 -11.83 2.72
CA LEU A 60 -11.68 -11.38 4.09
C LEU A 60 -12.47 -10.07 4.14
N LEU A 61 -12.06 -9.06 3.38
CA LEU A 61 -12.69 -7.74 3.33
C LEU A 61 -14.09 -7.79 2.71
N LEU A 62 -14.26 -8.53 1.61
CA LEU A 62 -15.57 -8.75 0.98
C LEU A 62 -16.51 -9.51 1.92
N GLY A 63 -16.06 -10.62 2.50
CA GLY A 63 -16.83 -11.42 3.46
C GLY A 63 -17.31 -10.57 4.64
N MET A 64 -16.42 -9.79 5.26
CA MET A 64 -16.77 -8.86 6.32
C MET A 64 -17.74 -7.76 5.88
N SER A 65 -17.63 -7.27 4.64
CA SER A 65 -18.48 -6.21 4.12
C SER A 65 -19.90 -6.71 3.81
N LEU A 66 -20.01 -7.91 3.27
CA LEU A 66 -21.28 -8.53 2.84
C LEU A 66 -22.05 -9.18 3.99
N ARG A 67 -21.36 -9.71 5.00
CA ARG A 67 -21.96 -10.44 6.14
C ARG A 67 -23.06 -9.67 6.85
N THR A 68 -22.94 -8.35 6.96
CA THR A 68 -23.93 -7.51 7.63
C THR A 68 -25.24 -7.35 6.85
N ARG A 69 -25.26 -7.70 5.57
CA ARG A 69 -26.43 -7.54 4.70
C ARG A 69 -27.06 -8.85 4.25
N LEU A 70 -26.21 -9.86 3.96
CA LEU A 70 -26.61 -11.08 3.26
C LEU A 70 -26.59 -12.33 4.15
N GLY A 71 -26.07 -12.20 5.39
CA GLY A 71 -25.83 -13.37 6.25
C GLY A 71 -24.56 -14.12 5.92
N GLY A 72 -24.26 -15.20 6.68
CA GLY A 72 -22.95 -15.86 6.61
C GLY A 72 -22.65 -16.52 5.27
N ILE A 73 -23.46 -17.53 4.89
CA ILE A 73 -23.14 -18.38 3.71
C ILE A 73 -23.20 -17.60 2.37
N TRP A 74 -24.20 -16.74 2.21
CA TRP A 74 -24.32 -15.89 1.02
C TRP A 74 -23.16 -14.91 0.88
N SER A 75 -22.61 -14.44 2.00
CA SER A 75 -21.45 -13.57 1.97
C SER A 75 -20.20 -14.29 1.44
N VAL A 76 -20.00 -15.55 1.80
CA VAL A 76 -18.89 -16.36 1.27
C VAL A 76 -19.08 -16.60 -0.22
N LEU A 77 -20.25 -17.06 -0.62
CA LEU A 77 -20.53 -17.36 -2.03
C LEU A 77 -20.34 -16.13 -2.93
N ILE A 78 -20.95 -15.01 -2.57
CA ILE A 78 -20.85 -13.78 -3.37
C ILE A 78 -19.44 -13.20 -3.35
N ALA A 79 -18.74 -13.23 -2.20
CA ALA A 79 -17.35 -12.80 -2.13
C ALA A 79 -16.46 -13.64 -3.05
N THR A 80 -16.64 -14.97 -3.04
CA THR A 80 -15.89 -15.89 -3.89
C THR A 80 -16.17 -15.65 -5.38
N VAL A 81 -17.44 -15.47 -5.74
CA VAL A 81 -17.83 -15.15 -7.13
C VAL A 81 -17.20 -13.82 -7.58
N LEU A 82 -17.23 -12.79 -6.74
CA LEU A 82 -16.60 -11.51 -7.06
C LEU A 82 -15.07 -11.62 -7.20
N GLY A 83 -14.43 -12.43 -6.35
CA GLY A 83 -12.99 -12.69 -6.45
C GLY A 83 -12.62 -13.47 -7.71
N LEU A 84 -13.40 -14.52 -8.05
CA LEU A 84 -13.23 -15.28 -9.29
C LEU A 84 -13.47 -14.40 -10.52
N PHE A 85 -14.49 -13.54 -10.48
CA PHE A 85 -14.76 -12.59 -11.57
C PHE A 85 -13.58 -11.62 -11.76
N LEU A 86 -13.06 -11.04 -10.67
CA LEU A 86 -11.89 -10.16 -10.73
C LEU A 86 -10.67 -10.92 -11.28
N SER A 87 -10.41 -12.13 -10.77
CA SER A 87 -9.30 -12.96 -11.25
C SER A 87 -9.44 -13.29 -12.74
N GLY A 88 -10.61 -13.75 -13.18
CA GLY A 88 -10.87 -14.03 -14.59
C GLY A 88 -10.72 -12.80 -15.49
N LEU A 89 -11.14 -11.64 -15.01
CA LEU A 89 -10.92 -10.38 -15.71
C LEU A 89 -9.42 -10.04 -15.83
N MET A 90 -8.65 -10.26 -14.76
CA MET A 90 -7.20 -10.04 -14.79
C MET A 90 -6.53 -11.02 -15.78
N GLU A 91 -6.85 -12.31 -15.71
CA GLU A 91 -6.31 -13.30 -16.65
C GLU A 91 -6.65 -12.97 -18.11
N TYR A 92 -7.88 -12.54 -18.36
CA TYR A 92 -8.31 -12.10 -19.69
C TYR A 92 -7.48 -10.91 -20.19
N LEU A 93 -7.28 -9.89 -19.35
CA LEU A 93 -6.52 -8.70 -19.73
C LEU A 93 -5.01 -8.99 -19.86
N GLN A 94 -4.48 -9.89 -19.06
CA GLN A 94 -3.08 -10.31 -19.13
C GLN A 94 -2.72 -11.02 -20.44
N MET A 95 -3.70 -11.63 -21.12
CA MET A 95 -3.50 -12.19 -22.47
C MET A 95 -3.04 -11.16 -23.52
N TYR A 96 -3.27 -9.87 -23.25
CA TYR A 96 -2.81 -8.78 -24.12
C TYR A 96 -1.47 -8.19 -23.70
N LEU A 97 -0.86 -8.71 -22.61
CA LEU A 97 0.43 -8.24 -22.10
C LEU A 97 1.54 -9.25 -22.43
N PRO A 98 2.52 -8.93 -23.31
CA PRO A 98 3.52 -9.89 -23.80
C PRO A 98 4.38 -10.52 -22.72
N ASN A 99 4.54 -9.82 -21.59
CA ASN A 99 5.37 -10.26 -20.48
C ASN A 99 4.56 -11.02 -19.40
N ARG A 100 3.30 -11.39 -19.69
CA ARG A 100 2.41 -12.12 -18.79
C ARG A 100 1.92 -13.39 -19.45
N THR A 101 1.77 -14.43 -18.65
CA THR A 101 1.20 -15.70 -19.07
C THR A 101 -0.07 -15.94 -18.27
N SER A 102 -1.21 -15.95 -18.96
CA SER A 102 -2.49 -16.27 -18.32
C SER A 102 -2.58 -17.76 -17.99
N SER A 103 -3.08 -18.09 -16.81
CA SER A 103 -3.14 -19.47 -16.32
C SER A 103 -4.47 -19.79 -15.63
N ASN A 104 -5.02 -20.98 -15.94
CA ASN A 104 -6.18 -21.49 -15.21
C ASN A 104 -5.85 -21.82 -13.74
N MET A 105 -4.60 -22.12 -13.42
CA MET A 105 -4.13 -22.32 -12.04
C MET A 105 -4.21 -21.02 -11.22
N ASP A 106 -3.92 -19.88 -11.83
CA ASP A 106 -4.03 -18.57 -11.16
C ASP A 106 -5.49 -18.29 -10.82
N LEU A 107 -6.42 -18.56 -11.73
CA LEU A 107 -7.85 -18.44 -11.46
C LEU A 107 -8.29 -19.32 -10.28
N MET A 108 -7.81 -20.56 -10.21
CA MET A 108 -8.15 -21.48 -9.12
C MET A 108 -7.55 -21.03 -7.78
N THR A 109 -6.27 -20.70 -7.74
CA THR A 109 -5.59 -20.29 -6.50
C THR A 109 -6.10 -18.95 -5.97
N ASN A 110 -6.39 -18.00 -6.85
CA ASN A 110 -7.01 -16.72 -6.52
C ASN A 110 -8.44 -16.91 -5.96
N GLY A 111 -9.23 -17.78 -6.60
CA GLY A 111 -10.55 -18.16 -6.13
C GLY A 111 -10.52 -18.85 -4.77
N MET A 112 -9.58 -19.78 -4.55
CA MET A 112 -9.36 -20.43 -3.25
C MET A 112 -8.94 -19.42 -2.18
N GLY A 113 -8.03 -18.49 -2.47
CA GLY A 113 -7.62 -17.43 -1.57
C GLY A 113 -8.82 -16.59 -1.13
N THR A 114 -9.64 -16.15 -2.10
CA THR A 114 -10.86 -15.38 -1.81
C THR A 114 -11.86 -16.19 -0.97
N PHE A 115 -12.07 -17.45 -1.30
CA PHE A 115 -12.98 -18.34 -0.55
C PHE A 115 -12.53 -18.51 0.90
N VAL A 116 -11.26 -18.87 1.12
CA VAL A 116 -10.69 -19.05 2.47
C VAL A 116 -10.76 -17.75 3.27
N GLY A 117 -10.41 -16.62 2.67
CA GLY A 117 -10.53 -15.32 3.31
C GLY A 117 -11.96 -14.98 3.74
N ALA A 118 -12.94 -15.21 2.85
CA ALA A 118 -14.35 -14.99 3.13
C ALA A 118 -14.89 -15.96 4.20
N LEU A 119 -14.46 -17.22 4.18
CA LEU A 119 -14.81 -18.22 5.18
C LEU A 119 -14.30 -17.83 6.56
N ILE A 120 -13.05 -17.38 6.66
CA ILE A 120 -12.46 -16.88 7.90
C ILE A 120 -13.22 -15.66 8.42
N ALA A 121 -13.62 -14.75 7.52
CA ALA A 121 -14.41 -13.57 7.89
C ALA A 121 -15.72 -13.92 8.62
N ILE A 122 -16.37 -15.01 8.25
CA ILE A 122 -17.65 -15.42 8.85
C ILE A 122 -17.50 -16.37 10.05
N SER A 123 -16.45 -17.21 10.06
CA SER A 123 -16.26 -18.29 11.03
C SER A 123 -15.45 -17.85 12.24
N ILE A 124 -14.29 -17.21 12.01
CA ILE A 124 -13.29 -16.95 13.05
C ILE A 124 -13.44 -15.56 13.66
N VAL A 125 -14.01 -14.60 12.92
CA VAL A 125 -14.19 -13.25 13.45
C VAL A 125 -15.46 -13.17 14.30
N PRO A 126 -15.40 -13.35 15.63
CA PRO A 126 -16.56 -13.32 16.50
C PRO A 126 -17.27 -11.96 16.41
N ARG A 127 -18.58 -11.93 16.61
CA ARG A 127 -19.33 -10.66 16.75
C ARG A 127 -18.73 -9.78 17.85
N ALA A 128 -18.19 -10.39 18.90
CA ALA A 128 -17.49 -9.69 19.98
C ALA A 128 -16.28 -8.88 19.51
N TRP A 129 -15.52 -9.34 18.51
CA TRP A 129 -14.41 -8.58 17.95
C TRP A 129 -14.89 -7.32 17.21
N PHE A 130 -16.04 -7.39 16.53
CA PHE A 130 -16.62 -6.22 15.89
C PHE A 130 -17.12 -5.20 16.90
N SER A 131 -17.73 -5.63 18.02
CA SER A 131 -18.14 -4.73 19.09
C SER A 131 -16.92 -4.11 19.78
N TRP A 132 -15.86 -4.88 20.03
CA TRP A 132 -14.59 -4.41 20.57
C TRP A 132 -13.91 -3.40 19.61
N LEU A 133 -13.79 -3.71 18.31
CA LEU A 133 -13.25 -2.78 17.31
C LEU A 133 -14.10 -1.51 17.21
N THR A 134 -15.43 -1.63 17.21
CA THR A 134 -16.33 -0.48 17.16
C THR A 134 -16.22 0.37 18.43
N TYR A 135 -16.07 -0.27 19.59
CA TYR A 135 -15.82 0.43 20.85
C TYR A 135 -14.54 1.25 20.80
N TRP A 136 -13.39 0.63 20.45
CA TRP A 136 -12.12 1.33 20.34
C TRP A 136 -12.12 2.39 19.23
N HIS A 137 -12.74 2.10 18.10
CA HIS A 137 -12.93 3.10 17.04
C HIS A 137 -13.68 4.34 17.58
N SER A 138 -14.75 4.15 18.33
CA SER A 138 -15.52 5.27 18.90
C SER A 138 -14.78 6.04 20.00
N GLN A 139 -13.85 5.39 20.69
CA GLN A 139 -13.03 6.01 21.76
C GLN A 139 -11.83 6.77 21.18
N LEU A 140 -11.16 6.21 20.21
CA LEU A 140 -9.90 6.75 19.66
C LEU A 140 -10.14 7.80 18.58
N PHE A 141 -11.11 7.55 17.72
CA PHE A 141 -11.36 8.40 16.55
C PHE A 141 -12.47 9.44 16.82
N ARG A 142 -12.44 10.49 16.02
CA ARG A 142 -13.50 11.50 16.03
C ARG A 142 -14.77 10.94 15.40
N ARG A 143 -15.91 11.48 15.79
CA ARG A 143 -17.17 11.15 15.10
C ARG A 143 -17.21 11.96 13.80
N GLY A 144 -17.34 11.28 12.65
CA GLY A 144 -17.46 11.91 11.34
C GLY A 144 -17.39 10.86 10.23
N HIS A 145 -18.04 11.14 9.11
CA HIS A 145 -18.02 10.26 7.93
C HIS A 145 -16.64 10.16 7.26
N ASP A 146 -15.76 11.14 7.52
CA ASP A 146 -14.45 11.23 6.89
C ASP A 146 -13.38 10.35 7.58
N VAL A 147 -13.64 9.88 8.80
CA VAL A 147 -12.68 9.07 9.56
C VAL A 147 -12.37 7.75 8.87
N ASP A 148 -13.38 7.09 8.32
CA ASP A 148 -13.20 5.83 7.59
C ASP A 148 -12.34 6.01 6.34
N PHE A 149 -12.50 7.14 5.64
CA PHE A 149 -11.69 7.47 4.48
C PHE A 149 -10.25 7.82 4.90
N GLY A 150 -10.06 8.62 5.95
CA GLY A 150 -8.74 8.92 6.47
C GLY A 150 -7.98 7.69 6.97
N LEU A 151 -8.67 6.72 7.60
CA LEU A 151 -8.07 5.43 7.95
C LEU A 151 -7.67 4.61 6.72
N ALA A 152 -8.49 4.62 5.66
CA ALA A 152 -8.12 3.98 4.39
C ALA A 152 -6.86 4.62 3.80
N LEU A 153 -6.67 5.94 3.93
CA LEU A 153 -5.45 6.63 3.52
C LEU A 153 -4.22 6.18 4.33
N VAL A 154 -4.35 5.96 5.65
CA VAL A 154 -3.25 5.41 6.46
C VAL A 154 -2.82 4.03 5.94
N PHE A 155 -3.78 3.15 5.64
CA PHE A 155 -3.46 1.83 5.08
C PHE A 155 -2.83 1.92 3.69
N LEU A 156 -3.34 2.80 2.82
CA LEU A 156 -2.74 3.04 1.50
C LEU A 156 -1.29 3.52 1.63
N TRP A 157 -1.05 4.48 2.53
CA TRP A 157 0.28 4.98 2.81
C TRP A 157 1.21 3.87 3.33
N MET A 158 0.74 3.07 4.31
CA MET A 158 1.52 1.94 4.84
C MET A 158 1.91 0.97 3.74
N PHE A 159 0.98 0.69 2.81
CA PHE A 159 1.25 -0.20 1.70
C PHE A 159 2.34 0.35 0.77
N GLY A 160 2.28 1.65 0.40
CA GLY A 160 3.34 2.30 -0.39
C GLY A 160 4.70 2.26 0.30
N GLN A 161 4.71 2.43 1.62
CA GLN A 161 5.93 2.40 2.42
C GLN A 161 6.48 0.99 2.72
N SER A 162 5.78 -0.08 2.37
CA SER A 162 6.23 -1.45 2.63
C SER A 162 7.43 -1.89 1.76
N ASN A 163 7.71 -1.20 0.66
CA ASN A 163 8.79 -1.51 -0.27
C ASN A 163 10.17 -1.28 0.38
N PRO A 164 11.02 -2.32 0.52
CA PRO A 164 12.33 -2.19 1.14
C PRO A 164 13.38 -1.53 0.25
N SER A 165 13.09 -1.34 -1.05
CA SER A 165 13.98 -0.63 -1.98
C SER A 165 13.89 0.89 -1.86
N LEU A 166 12.92 1.39 -1.08
CA LEU A 166 12.81 2.80 -0.69
C LEU A 166 13.34 3.00 0.72
N PRO A 167 14.00 4.13 1.04
CA PRO A 167 14.31 4.51 2.41
C PRO A 167 13.03 4.61 3.26
N MET A 168 13.18 4.62 4.57
CA MET A 168 12.03 4.80 5.47
C MET A 168 11.43 6.19 5.28
N LEU A 169 10.18 6.26 4.88
CA LEU A 169 9.45 7.48 4.48
C LEU A 169 10.04 8.19 3.25
N GLY A 170 11.06 7.63 2.62
CA GLY A 170 11.70 8.19 1.45
C GLY A 170 10.97 7.86 0.15
N ASN A 171 11.41 8.52 -0.92
CA ASN A 171 10.86 8.37 -2.26
C ASN A 171 11.91 7.98 -3.29
N VAL A 172 13.19 8.23 -3.02
CA VAL A 172 14.27 7.91 -3.95
C VAL A 172 14.69 6.46 -3.75
N PHE A 173 14.62 5.66 -4.80
CA PHE A 173 15.03 4.26 -4.74
C PHE A 173 16.52 4.12 -4.44
N ILE A 174 16.87 3.10 -3.67
CA ILE A 174 18.25 2.76 -3.29
C ILE A 174 18.95 2.12 -4.48
N THR A 175 19.15 2.88 -5.57
CA THR A 175 19.74 2.37 -6.82
C THR A 175 21.22 2.64 -6.91
N HIS A 176 21.65 3.79 -6.42
CA HIS A 176 23.01 4.30 -6.62
C HIS A 176 24.09 3.56 -5.81
N LEU A 177 23.72 3.03 -4.64
CA LEU A 177 24.63 2.25 -3.78
C LEU A 177 25.08 0.90 -4.39
N VAL A 178 24.47 0.45 -5.49
CA VAL A 178 24.62 -0.93 -5.98
C VAL A 178 25.32 -1.01 -7.34
N GLN A 179 25.57 0.12 -8.01
CA GLN A 179 26.12 0.11 -9.36
C GLN A 179 27.59 -0.30 -9.47
N GLN A 180 28.33 -0.39 -8.35
CA GLN A 180 29.75 -0.78 -8.38
C GLN A 180 30.09 -1.81 -7.28
N PRO A 181 30.06 -3.12 -7.58
CA PRO A 181 30.35 -4.16 -6.59
C PRO A 181 31.84 -4.19 -6.11
N PHE A 182 32.74 -3.43 -6.72
CA PHE A 182 34.18 -3.39 -6.40
C PHE A 182 34.76 -1.98 -6.32
N ALA A 183 33.99 -0.91 -6.47
CA ALA A 183 34.49 0.41 -6.15
C ALA A 183 34.54 0.56 -4.63
N PRO A 184 35.62 1.18 -4.05
CA PRO A 184 35.58 1.63 -2.67
C PRO A 184 34.31 2.48 -2.56
N LEU A 185 33.50 2.26 -1.51
CA LEU A 185 32.26 2.98 -1.19
C LEU A 185 32.47 4.48 -1.52
N ALA A 186 32.23 4.85 -2.77
CA ALA A 186 32.08 6.25 -3.13
C ALA A 186 30.88 6.68 -2.31
N GLN A 187 31.11 7.45 -1.27
CA GLN A 187 30.07 8.02 -0.45
C GLN A 187 29.29 8.92 -1.41
N ASP A 188 28.13 8.42 -1.84
CA ASP A 188 27.21 9.28 -2.59
C ASP A 188 26.99 10.53 -1.73
N PRO A 189 27.03 11.72 -2.31
CA PRO A 189 26.84 12.93 -1.56
C PRO A 189 25.49 12.86 -0.85
N PHE A 190 25.46 13.25 0.41
CA PHE A 190 24.25 13.24 1.23
C PHE A 190 23.13 14.02 0.53
N ASN A 191 21.99 13.36 0.30
CA ASN A 191 20.86 13.95 -0.42
C ASN A 191 19.94 14.72 0.55
N TRP A 192 20.17 16.02 0.68
CA TRP A 192 19.34 16.90 1.50
C TRP A 192 17.89 16.98 1.06
N LEU A 193 17.62 16.88 -0.25
CA LEU A 193 16.28 16.91 -0.79
C LEU A 193 15.49 15.67 -0.37
N GLU A 194 16.14 14.50 -0.33
CA GLU A 194 15.55 13.27 0.21
C GLU A 194 15.19 13.44 1.70
N SER A 195 16.07 14.02 2.51
CA SER A 195 15.76 14.29 3.93
C SER A 195 14.57 15.22 4.10
N ILE A 196 14.43 16.22 3.21
CA ILE A 196 13.26 17.11 3.19
C ILE A 196 12.00 16.33 2.79
N ALA A 197 12.06 15.49 1.75
CA ALA A 197 10.94 14.65 1.33
C ALA A 197 10.47 13.71 2.44
N VAL A 198 11.42 13.06 3.14
CA VAL A 198 11.14 12.23 4.33
C VAL A 198 10.44 13.03 5.42
N SER A 199 10.93 14.25 5.72
CA SER A 199 10.31 15.12 6.73
C SER A 199 8.88 15.50 6.35
N LEU A 200 8.65 15.88 5.09
CA LEU A 200 7.32 16.22 4.59
C LEU A 200 6.37 15.01 4.62
N ASN A 201 6.83 13.83 4.24
CA ASN A 201 6.06 12.59 4.30
C ASN A 201 5.67 12.23 5.75
N PHE A 202 6.61 12.37 6.68
CA PHE A 202 6.34 12.23 8.12
C PHE A 202 5.28 13.21 8.61
N LEU A 203 5.36 14.48 8.19
CA LEU A 203 4.40 15.53 8.56
C LEU A 203 3.01 15.30 7.95
N MET A 204 2.92 14.78 6.73
CA MET A 204 1.65 14.38 6.12
C MET A 204 0.96 13.32 6.97
N LEU A 205 1.68 12.25 7.33
CA LEU A 205 1.14 11.17 8.15
C LEU A 205 0.78 11.66 9.56
N GLY A 206 1.67 12.40 10.21
CA GLY A 206 1.44 12.98 11.53
C GLY A 206 0.26 13.96 11.54
N GLY A 207 0.17 14.83 10.54
CA GLY A 207 -0.96 15.72 10.30
C GLY A 207 -2.28 14.97 10.11
N LEU A 208 -2.28 13.92 9.31
CA LEU A 208 -3.45 13.05 9.14
C LEU A 208 -3.90 12.47 10.47
N PHE A 209 -3.00 11.91 11.30
CA PHE A 209 -3.36 11.41 12.63
C PHE A 209 -3.89 12.50 13.57
N LEU A 210 -3.32 13.68 13.55
CA LEU A 210 -3.83 14.81 14.32
C LEU A 210 -5.25 15.22 13.92
N THR A 211 -5.62 15.00 12.67
CA THR A 211 -6.99 15.26 12.17
C THR A 211 -7.98 14.15 12.54
N LEU A 212 -7.55 12.89 12.54
CA LEU A 212 -8.39 11.72 12.75
C LEU A 212 -8.70 11.43 14.22
N LEU A 213 -7.72 11.61 15.11
CA LEU A 213 -7.79 11.12 16.49
C LEU A 213 -8.34 12.19 17.45
N ARG A 214 -9.05 11.74 18.49
CA ARG A 214 -9.66 12.64 19.50
C ARG A 214 -8.63 13.34 20.37
N SER A 215 -7.53 12.65 20.69
CA SER A 215 -6.46 13.15 21.56
C SER A 215 -5.15 13.26 20.80
N ARG A 216 -4.37 14.31 21.08
CA ARG A 216 -3.01 14.46 20.55
C ARG A 216 -2.08 13.34 21.03
N ARG A 217 -2.26 12.87 22.27
CA ARG A 217 -1.49 11.74 22.79
C ARG A 217 -1.76 10.47 21.98
N HIS A 218 -3.03 10.21 21.66
CA HIS A 218 -3.38 9.08 20.80
C HIS A 218 -2.80 9.22 19.39
N ALA A 219 -2.72 10.45 18.85
CA ALA A 219 -2.10 10.69 17.54
C ALA A 219 -0.60 10.35 17.54
N VAL A 220 0.13 10.75 18.58
CA VAL A 220 1.56 10.40 18.73
C VAL A 220 1.73 8.88 18.88
N VAL A 221 0.94 8.23 19.72
CA VAL A 221 1.01 6.76 19.91
C VAL A 221 0.69 6.04 18.61
N ALA A 222 -0.37 6.44 17.89
CA ALA A 222 -0.73 5.85 16.60
C ALA A 222 0.37 6.05 15.55
N LEU A 223 0.98 7.23 15.49
CA LEU A 223 2.11 7.50 14.61
C LEU A 223 3.29 6.58 14.93
N MET A 224 3.68 6.48 16.19
CA MET A 224 4.78 5.59 16.62
C MET A 224 4.49 4.12 16.30
N MET A 225 3.27 3.64 16.58
CA MET A 225 2.86 2.28 16.24
C MET A 225 2.91 2.03 14.73
N THR A 226 2.47 3.00 13.93
CA THR A 226 2.50 2.89 12.47
C THR A 226 3.93 2.83 11.96
N LEU A 227 4.82 3.68 12.46
CA LEU A 227 6.24 3.67 12.10
C LEU A 227 6.93 2.36 12.50
N CYS A 228 6.69 1.86 13.70
CA CYS A 228 7.20 0.55 14.14
C CYS A 228 6.67 -0.58 13.26
N SER A 229 5.38 -0.55 12.90
CA SER A 229 4.77 -1.56 12.02
C SER A 229 5.40 -1.53 10.62
N ILE A 230 5.63 -0.35 10.05
CA ILE A 230 6.30 -0.21 8.75
C ILE A 230 7.76 -0.64 8.83
N ALA A 231 8.49 -0.29 9.88
CA ALA A 231 9.86 -0.75 10.06
C ALA A 231 9.93 -2.29 10.11
N LEU A 232 9.01 -2.93 10.83
CA LEU A 232 8.91 -4.39 10.87
C LEU A 232 8.56 -4.99 9.50
N ILE A 233 7.58 -4.41 8.80
CA ILE A 233 7.18 -4.85 7.45
C ILE A 233 8.36 -4.69 6.48
N LYS A 234 9.04 -3.54 6.47
CA LYS A 234 10.23 -3.31 5.64
C LYS A 234 11.34 -4.31 5.94
N PHE A 235 11.58 -4.61 7.21
CA PHE A 235 12.58 -5.61 7.60
C PHE A 235 12.21 -7.01 7.07
N ILE A 236 10.95 -7.42 7.22
CA ILE A 236 10.47 -8.72 6.71
C ILE A 236 10.56 -8.77 5.18
N THR A 237 10.09 -7.73 4.49
CA THR A 237 10.13 -7.67 3.02
C THR A 237 11.58 -7.58 2.51
N ALA A 238 12.46 -6.86 3.21
CA ALA A 238 13.89 -6.85 2.91
C ALA A 238 14.52 -8.25 3.05
N ALA A 239 14.19 -8.97 4.13
CA ALA A 239 14.68 -10.33 4.34
C ALA A 239 14.20 -11.32 3.27
N MET A 240 13.02 -11.08 2.69
CA MET A 240 12.47 -11.92 1.62
C MET A 240 13.02 -11.56 0.23
N LEU A 241 13.25 -10.28 -0.04
CA LEU A 241 13.54 -9.79 -1.40
C LEU A 241 15.00 -9.41 -1.61
N LEU A 242 15.67 -8.90 -0.57
CA LEU A 242 17.02 -8.35 -0.68
C LEU A 242 18.08 -9.34 -0.19
N LYS A 243 19.31 -9.17 -0.66
CA LYS A 243 20.46 -9.90 -0.14
C LYS A 243 20.76 -9.51 1.30
N SER A 244 21.38 -10.41 2.06
CA SER A 244 21.63 -10.23 3.50
C SER A 244 22.35 -8.94 3.89
N TRP A 245 23.28 -8.46 3.05
CA TRP A 245 23.98 -7.21 3.27
C TRP A 245 23.12 -5.95 3.08
N ALA A 246 21.96 -6.08 2.41
CA ALA A 246 21.05 -4.99 2.06
C ALA A 246 19.86 -4.84 3.03
N LEU A 247 19.77 -5.69 4.06
CA LEU A 247 18.63 -5.78 4.98
C LEU A 247 18.24 -4.46 5.66
N LEU A 248 19.19 -3.60 5.91
CA LEU A 248 18.98 -2.33 6.64
C LEU A 248 19.25 -1.08 5.78
N LEU A 249 19.44 -1.22 4.46
CA LEU A 249 19.69 -0.07 3.58
C LEU A 249 18.56 0.96 3.57
N TRP A 250 17.33 0.52 3.85
CA TRP A 250 16.18 1.41 3.97
C TRP A 250 16.23 2.35 5.19
N LEU A 251 17.17 2.11 6.14
CA LEU A 251 17.41 2.96 7.29
C LEU A 251 18.72 3.73 7.07
N ASN A 252 18.71 4.68 6.15
CA ASN A 252 19.84 5.53 5.80
C ASN A 252 19.89 6.84 6.61
N GLY A 253 20.97 7.60 6.46
CA GLY A 253 21.18 8.88 7.16
C GLY A 253 20.12 9.92 6.80
N GLU A 254 19.71 9.98 5.53
CA GLU A 254 18.70 10.89 5.01
C GLU A 254 17.33 10.65 5.66
N ALA A 255 16.94 9.37 5.81
CA ALA A 255 15.70 9.00 6.48
C ALA A 255 15.73 9.38 7.97
N LEU A 256 16.82 9.11 8.66
CA LEU A 256 16.95 9.46 10.08
C LEU A 256 16.91 10.97 10.31
N LEU A 257 17.63 11.75 9.50
CA LEU A 257 17.62 13.21 9.59
C LEU A 257 16.23 13.77 9.26
N GLY A 258 15.59 13.27 8.18
CA GLY A 258 14.26 13.71 7.79
C GLY A 258 13.21 13.42 8.87
N ILE A 259 13.27 12.26 9.51
CA ILE A 259 12.39 11.92 10.65
C ILE A 259 12.65 12.87 11.83
N ALA A 260 13.91 13.14 12.16
CA ALA A 260 14.25 14.04 13.27
C ALA A 260 13.70 15.47 13.03
N ILE A 261 13.89 16.00 11.82
CA ILE A 261 13.32 17.29 11.40
C ILE A 261 11.79 17.22 11.45
N GLY A 262 11.20 16.15 10.92
CA GLY A 262 9.75 15.94 10.93
C GLY A 262 9.15 15.94 12.33
N ILE A 263 9.81 15.33 13.31
CA ILE A 263 9.39 15.35 14.72
C ILE A 263 9.34 16.79 15.25
N LEU A 264 10.36 17.58 15.00
CA LEU A 264 10.41 18.98 15.46
C LEU A 264 9.26 19.81 14.89
N PHE A 265 9.01 19.71 13.59
CA PHE A 265 7.89 20.40 12.94
C PHE A 265 6.52 19.86 13.37
N LEU A 266 6.40 18.54 13.60
CA LEU A 266 5.15 17.95 14.08
C LEU A 266 4.79 18.44 15.51
N MET A 267 5.78 18.65 16.37
CA MET A 267 5.55 19.31 17.67
C MET A 267 4.94 20.69 17.49
N GLY A 268 5.45 21.49 16.54
CA GLY A 268 4.87 22.78 16.16
C GLY A 268 3.44 22.67 15.63
N LEU A 269 3.19 21.75 14.69
CA LEU A 269 1.83 21.46 14.20
C LEU A 269 0.88 21.04 15.32
N GLY A 270 1.39 20.29 16.30
CA GLY A 270 0.66 19.87 17.48
C GLY A 270 0.15 21.05 18.35
N THR A 271 0.70 22.25 18.28
CA THR A 271 0.23 23.43 19.02
C THR A 271 -0.95 24.12 18.34
N ILE A 272 -1.10 23.95 17.02
CA ILE A 272 -2.14 24.61 16.21
C ILE A 272 -3.52 24.06 16.58
N SER A 273 -4.53 24.93 16.61
CA SER A 273 -5.91 24.50 16.82
C SER A 273 -6.36 23.56 15.68
N ARG A 274 -7.16 22.55 16.02
CA ARG A 274 -7.54 21.49 15.09
C ARG A 274 -8.36 21.97 13.88
N THR A 275 -9.10 23.04 14.04
CA THR A 275 -9.86 23.69 12.96
C THR A 275 -8.93 24.32 11.91
N LYS A 276 -7.76 24.78 12.34
CA LYS A 276 -6.76 25.42 11.49
C LYS A 276 -5.70 24.44 10.91
N LEU A 277 -5.72 23.15 11.31
CA LEU A 277 -4.73 22.15 10.85
C LEU A 277 -4.83 21.82 9.36
N ASN A 278 -6.00 21.98 8.75
CA ASN A 278 -6.20 21.60 7.35
C ASN A 278 -5.25 22.36 6.42
N LEU A 279 -5.07 23.66 6.63
CA LEU A 279 -4.22 24.49 5.76
C LEU A 279 -2.73 24.10 5.86
N PRO A 280 -2.08 24.04 7.05
CA PRO A 280 -0.68 23.63 7.15
C PRO A 280 -0.43 22.23 6.58
N VAL A 281 -1.32 21.26 6.85
CA VAL A 281 -1.16 19.90 6.33
C VAL A 281 -1.32 19.87 4.80
N ALA A 282 -2.26 20.64 4.24
CA ALA A 282 -2.40 20.78 2.79
C ALA A 282 -1.17 21.43 2.15
N THR A 283 -0.60 22.48 2.78
CA THR A 283 0.65 23.11 2.31
C THR A 283 1.80 22.12 2.28
N VAL A 284 2.02 21.39 3.39
CA VAL A 284 3.05 20.33 3.45
C VAL A 284 2.85 19.29 2.34
N THR A 285 1.61 18.87 2.12
CA THR A 285 1.26 17.88 1.09
C THR A 285 1.54 18.39 -0.33
N THR A 286 1.21 19.66 -0.59
CA THR A 286 1.48 20.28 -1.89
C THR A 286 2.98 20.45 -2.14
N VAL A 287 3.73 20.89 -1.13
CA VAL A 287 5.20 21.01 -1.23
C VAL A 287 5.84 19.65 -1.48
N TYR A 288 5.36 18.60 -0.79
CA TYR A 288 5.82 17.24 -1.02
C TYR A 288 5.58 16.79 -2.47
N LEU A 289 4.38 17.00 -3.02
CA LEU A 289 4.06 16.67 -4.40
C LEU A 289 4.96 17.39 -5.41
N ILE A 290 5.22 18.68 -5.19
CA ILE A 290 6.13 19.44 -6.06
C ILE A 290 7.54 18.90 -5.96
N LEU A 291 8.04 18.66 -4.76
CA LEU A 291 9.39 18.18 -4.53
C LEU A 291 9.62 16.81 -5.18
N THR A 292 8.70 15.88 -4.98
CA THR A 292 8.87 14.49 -5.42
C THR A 292 8.63 14.29 -6.92
N ASN A 293 7.78 15.09 -7.56
CA ASN A 293 7.45 14.89 -8.98
C ASN A 293 8.19 15.82 -9.95
N PHE A 294 8.81 16.90 -9.46
CA PHE A 294 9.46 17.89 -10.34
C PHE A 294 10.93 18.15 -10.00
N ILE A 295 11.40 17.74 -8.82
CA ILE A 295 12.74 18.09 -8.35
C ILE A 295 13.58 16.85 -8.06
N LEU A 296 12.99 15.81 -7.45
CA LEU A 296 13.66 14.54 -7.20
C LEU A 296 13.56 13.64 -8.44
N ASP A 297 14.71 13.15 -8.90
CA ASP A 297 14.76 12.09 -9.91
C ASP A 297 14.45 10.74 -9.25
N ASP A 298 13.37 10.10 -9.68
CA ASP A 298 12.92 8.82 -9.16
C ASP A 298 12.94 7.76 -10.26
N VAL A 299 14.06 7.03 -10.35
CA VAL A 299 14.20 5.93 -11.30
C VAL A 299 14.07 4.61 -10.56
N ALA A 300 12.94 3.93 -10.78
CA ALA A 300 12.71 2.61 -10.21
C ALA A 300 13.80 1.60 -10.65
N PRO A 301 14.38 0.83 -9.70
CA PRO A 301 15.40 -0.14 -10.02
C PRO A 301 14.86 -1.26 -10.92
N SER A 302 15.69 -1.72 -11.86
CA SER A 302 15.36 -2.87 -12.68
C SER A 302 15.28 -4.15 -11.82
N ALA A 303 14.44 -5.11 -12.22
CA ALA A 303 14.31 -6.41 -11.53
C ALA A 303 15.60 -7.25 -11.53
N ALA A 304 16.58 -6.88 -12.36
CA ALA A 304 17.87 -7.59 -12.49
C ALA A 304 18.97 -7.02 -11.59
N MET A 305 18.67 -6.07 -10.71
CA MET A 305 19.69 -5.44 -9.87
C MET A 305 20.35 -6.40 -8.88
N PRO A 306 21.66 -6.21 -8.60
CA PRO A 306 22.41 -7.00 -7.62
C PRO A 306 21.86 -6.96 -6.19
N LEU A 307 20.99 -5.97 -5.89
CA LEU A 307 20.33 -5.79 -4.60
C LEU A 307 19.38 -6.93 -4.25
N TYR A 308 18.71 -7.51 -5.27
CA TYR A 308 17.69 -8.52 -5.05
C TYR A 308 18.28 -9.93 -4.99
N GLN A 309 17.67 -10.80 -4.16
CA GLN A 309 18.02 -12.23 -4.10
C GLN A 309 17.57 -12.95 -5.38
N TRP A 310 16.44 -12.51 -5.98
CA TRP A 310 15.75 -13.18 -7.05
C TRP A 310 15.50 -12.22 -8.21
N ARG A 311 15.52 -12.76 -9.44
CA ARG A 311 15.23 -12.00 -10.67
C ARG A 311 13.75 -12.19 -11.02
N TYR A 312 12.84 -11.64 -10.24
CA TYR A 312 11.42 -11.73 -10.52
C TYR A 312 10.88 -10.49 -11.22
N GLY A 313 10.12 -10.69 -12.33
CA GLY A 313 9.38 -9.61 -13.00
C GLY A 313 8.36 -8.91 -12.10
N HIS A 314 7.85 -9.60 -11.08
CA HIS A 314 6.95 -9.03 -10.06
C HIS A 314 7.56 -7.88 -9.24
N LEU A 315 8.89 -7.81 -9.12
CA LEU A 315 9.58 -6.72 -8.43
C LEU A 315 9.39 -5.37 -9.13
N LEU A 316 9.35 -5.35 -10.47
CA LEU A 316 9.07 -4.14 -11.24
C LEU A 316 7.68 -3.59 -10.92
N ASN A 317 6.69 -4.48 -10.81
CA ASN A 317 5.32 -4.09 -10.46
C ASN A 317 5.25 -3.54 -9.04
N TYR A 318 6.00 -4.12 -8.11
CA TYR A 318 6.04 -3.66 -6.72
C TYR A 318 6.67 -2.28 -6.58
N ASN A 319 7.77 -2.03 -7.29
CA ASN A 319 8.41 -0.72 -7.34
C ASN A 319 7.47 0.32 -7.97
N GLY A 320 6.90 0.04 -9.14
CA GLY A 320 5.93 0.92 -9.80
C GLY A 320 4.67 1.17 -8.99
N LEU A 321 4.22 0.18 -8.19
CA LEU A 321 3.10 0.36 -7.27
C LEU A 321 3.43 1.33 -6.14
N SER A 322 4.62 1.22 -5.56
CA SER A 322 5.08 2.15 -4.52
C SER A 322 5.18 3.57 -5.05
N ASP A 323 5.72 3.75 -6.24
CA ASP A 323 5.81 5.03 -6.94
C ASP A 323 4.40 5.60 -7.22
N THR A 324 3.50 4.80 -7.77
CA THR A 324 2.10 5.22 -7.98
C THR A 324 1.41 5.65 -6.69
N ILE A 325 1.64 4.96 -5.57
CA ILE A 325 1.06 5.33 -4.26
C ILE A 325 1.68 6.62 -3.75
N SER A 326 2.95 6.87 -3.99
CA SER A 326 3.62 8.11 -3.59
C SER A 326 2.99 9.35 -4.25
N LEU A 327 2.42 9.19 -5.44
CA LEU A 327 1.65 10.22 -6.14
C LEU A 327 0.19 10.28 -5.67
N ILE A 328 -0.49 9.12 -5.61
CA ILE A 328 -1.94 9.04 -5.34
C ILE A 328 -2.27 9.41 -3.89
N PHE A 329 -1.47 8.96 -2.92
CA PHE A 329 -1.76 9.21 -1.50
C PHE A 329 -1.83 10.70 -1.17
N PRO A 330 -0.87 11.58 -1.55
CA PRO A 330 -0.95 13.00 -1.28
C PRO A 330 -2.16 13.66 -1.96
N LEU A 331 -2.51 13.28 -3.18
CA LEU A 331 -3.70 13.79 -3.88
C LEU A 331 -4.99 13.45 -3.14
N LEU A 332 -5.12 12.20 -2.68
CA LEU A 332 -6.26 11.77 -1.88
C LEU A 332 -6.28 12.44 -0.49
N LEU A 333 -5.10 12.73 0.09
CA LEU A 333 -5.00 13.47 1.33
C LEU A 333 -5.48 14.92 1.16
N LEU A 334 -5.12 15.60 0.07
CA LEU A 334 -5.63 16.92 -0.25
C LEU A 334 -7.16 16.90 -0.42
N PHE A 335 -7.70 15.92 -1.11
CA PHE A 335 -9.14 15.73 -1.25
C PHE A 335 -9.84 15.52 0.11
N TYR A 336 -9.24 14.71 1.00
CA TYR A 336 -9.73 14.50 2.37
C TYR A 336 -9.76 15.81 3.16
N LEU A 337 -8.68 16.60 3.11
CA LEU A 337 -8.56 17.87 3.84
C LEU A 337 -9.56 18.91 3.31
N TRP A 338 -9.75 18.97 1.99
CA TRP A 338 -10.73 19.83 1.35
C TRP A 338 -12.16 19.48 1.79
N ARG A 339 -12.55 18.22 1.70
CA ARG A 339 -13.86 17.73 2.18
C ARG A 339 -14.10 18.11 3.64
N ARG A 340 -13.11 17.87 4.48
CA ARG A 340 -13.18 18.18 5.90
C ARG A 340 -13.35 19.69 6.15
N ALA A 341 -12.72 20.53 5.35
CA ALA A 341 -12.88 22.00 5.47
C ALA A 341 -14.32 22.45 5.16
N GLN A 342 -14.97 21.85 4.16
CA GLN A 342 -16.36 22.12 3.80
C GLN A 342 -17.32 21.79 4.96
N TYR A 343 -17.22 20.60 5.54
CA TYR A 343 -18.07 20.23 6.68
C TYR A 343 -17.85 21.09 7.93
N SER A 344 -16.65 21.60 8.11
CA SER A 344 -16.37 22.54 9.22
C SER A 344 -17.00 23.92 8.99
N ALA A 345 -17.16 24.34 7.76
CA ALA A 345 -17.82 25.61 7.40
C ALA A 345 -19.35 25.54 7.53
N GLU A 346 -19.96 24.38 7.21
CA GLU A 346 -21.42 24.17 7.34
C GLU A 346 -21.88 24.02 8.80
N SER A 347 -20.98 23.78 9.74
CA SER A 347 -21.29 23.59 11.16
C SER A 347 -21.16 24.88 12.01
N VAL A 348 -20.79 26.00 11.42
CA VAL A 348 -20.75 27.35 12.01
C VAL A 348 -21.94 28.17 11.56
#